data_4584cc8af3d808a362fd733035ff1277
#
_entry.id   4584cc8af3d808a362fd733035ff1277
#
_cell.length_a   1.000
_cell.length_b   1.000
_cell.length_c   1.000
_cell.angle_alpha   90.00
_cell.angle_beta   90.00
_cell.angle_gamma   90.00
#
_symmetry.space_group_name_H-M   'P 1'
#
loop_
_entity.id
_entity.type
_entity.pdbx_description
1 polymer ?
#
loop_
_entity_poly.entity_id
_entity_poly.type
_entity_poly.pdbx_seq_one_letter_code
_entity_poly.pdbx_strand_id
1 'polypeptide(L)'
;MKDEVLFKLSYGMYAIGVKDENKPSACIVNTVFQVTNTPNTVAVSMNHNNYSHECIMKTGLFTVSVLSEDTPGTVIGALGFNSGRDTDKLANIRHKVLAEGVPVIKENTCCWFL
;
A
#
# COMPACT_ATOMS: atom_id res chain seq x y z
N MET A 1 29.05 -6.31 1.68
CA MET A 1 27.95 -7.28 1.79
C MET A 1 27.58 -7.74 0.38
N LYS A 2 27.36 -9.03 0.20
CA LYS A 2 26.96 -9.57 -1.10
C LYS A 2 25.45 -9.40 -1.29
N ASP A 3 25.04 -9.03 -2.49
CA ASP A 3 23.63 -8.78 -2.80
C ASP A 3 22.74 -9.99 -2.53
N GLU A 4 23.23 -11.20 -2.79
CA GLU A 4 22.49 -12.45 -2.55
C GLU A 4 22.10 -12.67 -1.09
N VAL A 5 22.81 -12.04 -0.14
CA VAL A 5 22.43 -12.10 1.27
C VAL A 5 21.12 -11.38 1.52
N LEU A 6 20.89 -10.29 0.79
CA LEU A 6 19.66 -9.51 0.92
C LEU A 6 18.43 -10.28 0.46
N PHE A 7 18.58 -11.22 -0.47
CA PHE A 7 17.48 -12.06 -0.92
C PHE A 7 17.00 -13.07 0.13
N LYS A 8 17.77 -13.24 1.21
CA LYS A 8 17.37 -14.09 2.32
C LYS A 8 16.43 -13.40 3.31
N LEU A 9 16.27 -12.08 3.19
CA LEU A 9 15.33 -11.35 4.02
C LEU A 9 13.90 -11.66 3.60
N SER A 10 13.03 -11.80 4.59
CA SER A 10 11.61 -12.03 4.34
C SER A 10 10.88 -10.71 4.18
N TYR A 11 10.00 -10.66 3.20
CA TYR A 11 9.15 -9.52 2.95
C TYR A 11 7.68 -9.95 2.94
N GLY A 12 6.82 -9.07 3.41
CA GLY A 12 5.39 -9.23 3.21
C GLY A 12 4.97 -8.60 1.89
N MET A 13 3.66 -8.50 1.70
CA MET A 13 3.07 -7.78 0.59
C MET A 13 1.88 -6.99 1.11
N TYR A 14 1.90 -5.69 0.87
CA TYR A 14 0.93 -4.77 1.44
C TYR A 14 0.47 -3.78 0.38
N ALA A 15 -0.82 -3.43 0.43
CA ALA A 15 -1.34 -2.34 -0.37
C ALA A 15 -1.47 -1.10 0.51
N ILE A 16 -0.85 -0.02 0.10
CA ILE A 16 -0.93 1.25 0.81
C ILE A 16 -1.96 2.11 0.10
N GLY A 17 -3.07 2.38 0.78
CA GLY A 17 -4.13 3.23 0.26
C GLY A 17 -3.85 4.69 0.56
N VAL A 18 -4.05 5.54 -0.43
CA VAL A 18 -3.80 6.98 -0.34
C VAL A 18 -4.90 7.73 -1.05
N LYS A 19 -4.91 9.04 -0.91
CA LYS A 19 -5.79 9.91 -1.71
C LYS A 19 -5.01 11.10 -2.23
N ASP A 20 -5.39 11.57 -3.43
CA ASP A 20 -4.94 12.84 -3.97
C ASP A 20 -6.18 13.69 -4.17
N GLU A 21 -6.31 14.73 -3.36
CA GLU A 21 -7.54 15.50 -3.22
C GLU A 21 -8.68 14.56 -2.83
N ASN A 22 -9.63 14.27 -3.74
CA ASN A 22 -10.74 13.36 -3.47
C ASN A 22 -10.64 12.05 -4.25
N LYS A 23 -9.51 11.80 -4.92
CA LYS A 23 -9.31 10.60 -5.73
C LYS A 23 -8.54 9.55 -4.94
N PRO A 24 -9.13 8.38 -4.64
CA PRO A 24 -8.42 7.30 -3.98
C PRO A 24 -7.45 6.59 -4.93
N SER A 25 -6.34 6.12 -4.40
CA SER A 25 -5.37 5.32 -5.13
C SER A 25 -4.67 4.38 -4.16
N ALA A 26 -3.81 3.52 -4.67
CA ALA A 26 -3.04 2.60 -3.84
C ALA A 26 -1.77 2.16 -4.57
N CYS A 27 -0.82 1.63 -3.82
CA CYS A 27 0.38 1.01 -4.38
C CYS A 27 0.74 -0.22 -3.56
N ILE A 28 1.66 -1.02 -4.08
CA ILE A 28 2.19 -2.19 -3.39
C ILE A 28 3.54 -1.84 -2.78
N VAL A 29 3.72 -2.25 -1.53
CA VAL A 29 5.02 -2.21 -0.84
C VAL A 29 5.30 -3.56 -0.20
N ASN A 30 6.55 -3.85 0.07
CA ASN A 30 6.95 -5.10 0.69
C ASN A 30 7.48 -4.92 2.12
N THR A 31 7.55 -3.69 2.62
CA THR A 31 8.14 -3.43 3.94
C THR A 31 7.24 -2.52 4.76
N VAL A 32 6.54 -3.16 5.68
CA VAL A 32 5.75 -2.51 6.73
C VAL A 32 6.10 -3.22 8.03
N PHE A 33 6.44 -2.46 9.08
CA PHE A 33 6.75 -3.06 10.37
C PHE A 33 6.30 -2.16 11.51
N GLN A 34 6.00 -2.80 12.63
CA GLN A 34 5.63 -2.08 13.85
C GLN A 34 6.89 -1.52 14.50
N VAL A 35 6.86 -0.24 14.86
CA VAL A 35 7.98 0.43 15.51
C VAL A 35 7.78 0.45 17.01
N THR A 36 6.61 0.87 17.47
CA THR A 36 6.29 0.93 18.89
C THR A 36 4.92 0.34 19.18
N ASN A 37 4.72 -0.05 20.44
CA ASN A 37 3.50 -0.68 20.92
C ASN A 37 2.62 0.30 21.71
N THR A 38 3.23 1.28 22.39
CA THR A 38 2.50 2.26 23.18
C THR A 38 3.12 3.65 22.97
N PRO A 39 2.55 4.47 22.09
CA PRO A 39 1.42 4.20 21.20
C PRO A 39 1.79 3.23 20.06
N ASN A 40 0.78 2.63 19.44
CA ASN A 40 1.01 1.79 18.27
C ASN A 40 1.47 2.64 17.09
N THR A 41 2.67 2.38 16.60
CA THR A 41 3.20 3.05 15.41
C THR A 41 3.77 2.02 14.45
N VAL A 42 3.65 2.29 13.16
CA VAL A 42 4.23 1.47 12.10
C VAL A 42 5.06 2.34 11.17
N ALA A 43 6.03 1.72 10.53
CA ALA A 43 6.83 2.36 9.51
C ALA A 43 6.61 1.64 8.18
N VAL A 44 6.52 2.42 7.12
CA VAL A 44 6.39 1.93 5.76
C VAL A 44 7.58 2.43 4.96
N SER A 45 8.30 1.52 4.33
CA SER A 45 9.38 1.89 3.43
C SER A 45 8.80 2.12 2.03
N MET A 46 8.95 3.33 1.52
CA MET A 46 8.38 3.73 0.25
C MET A 46 9.34 4.63 -0.51
N ASN A 47 9.52 4.35 -1.81
CA ASN A 47 10.37 5.17 -2.65
C ASN A 47 9.77 6.58 -2.76
N HIS A 48 10.59 7.61 -2.54
CA HIS A 48 10.14 8.99 -2.56
C HIS A 48 9.68 9.47 -3.96
N ASN A 49 10.03 8.74 -5.02
CA ASN A 49 9.53 9.02 -6.37
C ASN A 49 8.17 8.39 -6.63
N ASN A 50 7.64 7.61 -5.69
CA ASN A 50 6.33 6.97 -5.82
C ASN A 50 5.23 8.03 -5.66
N TYR A 51 4.22 7.96 -6.54
CA TYR A 51 3.08 8.86 -6.47
C TYR A 51 2.36 8.79 -5.12
N SER A 52 2.23 7.58 -4.55
CA SER A 52 1.62 7.40 -3.24
C SER A 52 2.38 8.10 -2.13
N HIS A 53 3.71 8.16 -2.21
CA HIS A 53 4.53 8.92 -1.27
C HIS A 53 4.15 10.40 -1.31
N GLU A 54 4.00 10.95 -2.50
CA GLU A 54 3.58 12.34 -2.69
C GLU A 54 2.21 12.60 -2.05
N CYS A 55 1.27 11.69 -2.25
CA CYS A 55 -0.07 11.80 -1.66
C CYS A 55 -0.02 11.79 -0.13
N ILE A 56 0.78 10.91 0.47
CA ILE A 56 0.93 10.83 1.92
C ILE A 56 1.53 12.12 2.48
N MET A 57 2.52 12.67 1.80
CA MET A 57 3.15 13.92 2.25
C MET A 57 2.19 15.10 2.22
N LYS A 58 1.22 15.09 1.29
CA LYS A 58 0.19 16.13 1.21
C LYS A 58 -0.90 15.97 2.26
N THR A 59 -1.36 14.73 2.48
CA THR A 59 -2.55 14.48 3.29
C THR A 59 -2.25 14.05 4.72
N GLY A 60 -1.09 13.42 4.94
CA GLY A 60 -0.74 12.82 6.22
C GLY A 60 -1.53 11.56 6.55
N LEU A 61 -2.22 10.96 5.57
CA LEU A 61 -3.10 9.81 5.77
C LEU A 61 -2.72 8.68 4.81
N PHE A 62 -2.78 7.45 5.32
CA PHE A 62 -2.70 6.25 4.49
C PHE A 62 -3.32 5.07 5.21
N THR A 63 -3.70 4.04 4.44
CA THR A 63 -4.15 2.76 4.97
C THR A 63 -3.15 1.68 4.61
N VAL A 64 -3.16 0.60 5.38
CA VAL A 64 -2.37 -0.59 5.08
C VAL A 64 -3.34 -1.76 4.95
N SER A 65 -3.34 -2.41 3.80
CA SER A 65 -4.08 -3.67 3.58
C SER A 65 -3.06 -4.79 3.48
N VAL A 66 -3.17 -5.77 4.38
CA VAL A 66 -2.25 -6.92 4.41
C VAL A 66 -2.76 -7.94 3.40
N LEU A 67 -2.03 -8.13 2.31
CA LEU A 67 -2.44 -9.03 1.23
C LEU A 67 -2.15 -10.48 1.59
N SER A 68 -3.07 -11.37 1.20
CA SER A 68 -2.89 -12.80 1.40
C SER A 68 -2.05 -13.41 0.28
N GLU A 69 -1.59 -14.65 0.48
CA GLU A 69 -0.86 -15.40 -0.54
C GLU A 69 -1.71 -15.65 -1.79
N ASP A 70 -3.04 -15.61 -1.64
CA ASP A 70 -3.98 -15.88 -2.73
C ASP A 70 -4.30 -14.63 -3.57
N THR A 71 -3.66 -13.50 -3.29
CA THR A 71 -3.91 -12.27 -4.03
C THR A 71 -3.60 -12.46 -5.51
N PRO A 72 -4.58 -12.21 -6.42
CA PRO A 72 -4.34 -12.41 -7.85
C PRO A 72 -3.23 -11.51 -8.40
N GLY A 73 -2.48 -12.03 -9.35
CA GLY A 73 -1.45 -11.24 -10.03
C GLY A 73 -1.99 -10.00 -10.71
N THR A 74 -3.27 -10.01 -11.13
CA THR A 74 -3.92 -8.84 -11.72
C THR A 74 -4.03 -7.67 -10.74
N VAL A 75 -4.30 -7.96 -9.47
CA VAL A 75 -4.35 -6.92 -8.41
C VAL A 75 -2.95 -6.36 -8.17
N ILE A 76 -1.97 -7.23 -8.04
CA ILE A 76 -0.57 -6.83 -7.82
C ILE A 76 -0.07 -5.99 -8.99
N GLY A 77 -0.36 -6.42 -10.22
CA GLY A 77 0.03 -5.69 -11.42
C GLY A 77 -0.61 -4.33 -11.51
N ALA A 78 -1.91 -4.23 -11.23
CA ALA A 78 -2.64 -2.96 -11.28
C ALA A 78 -2.10 -1.96 -10.26
N LEU A 79 -1.78 -2.40 -9.05
CA LEU A 79 -1.33 -1.52 -7.97
C LEU A 79 0.17 -1.27 -7.99
N GLY A 80 0.97 -2.25 -8.43
CA GLY A 80 2.41 -2.23 -8.31
C GLY A 80 3.17 -1.71 -9.53
N PHE A 81 2.60 -1.85 -10.73
CA PHE A 81 3.31 -1.53 -11.98
C PHE A 81 2.78 -0.31 -12.71
N ASN A 82 1.78 0.35 -12.17
CA ASN A 82 1.22 1.57 -12.75
C ASN A 82 1.31 2.71 -11.74
N SER A 83 1.37 3.95 -12.24
CA SER A 83 1.28 5.13 -11.39
C SER A 83 -0.17 5.55 -11.24
N GLY A 84 -0.61 5.85 -10.03
CA GLY A 84 -1.92 6.43 -9.77
C GLY A 84 -2.09 7.82 -10.38
N ARG A 85 -0.99 8.46 -10.76
CA ARG A 85 -1.00 9.73 -11.47
C ARG A 85 -1.55 9.58 -12.88
N ASP A 86 -1.29 8.44 -13.53
CA ASP A 86 -1.62 8.21 -14.93
C ASP A 86 -2.87 7.35 -15.11
N THR A 87 -3.25 6.56 -14.11
CA THR A 87 -4.34 5.60 -14.22
C THR A 87 -5.17 5.56 -12.94
N ASP A 88 -6.44 5.15 -13.08
CA ASP A 88 -7.26 4.79 -11.93
C ASP A 88 -6.99 3.33 -11.57
N LYS A 89 -6.05 3.12 -10.67
CA LYS A 89 -5.59 1.80 -10.27
C LYS A 89 -6.68 0.95 -9.62
N LEU A 90 -7.70 1.57 -9.05
CA LEU A 90 -8.75 0.88 -8.28
C LEU A 90 -9.98 0.54 -9.13
N ALA A 91 -10.00 0.91 -10.41
CA ALA A 91 -11.18 0.78 -11.26
C ALA A 91 -11.73 -0.65 -11.31
N ASN A 92 -10.85 -1.66 -11.34
CA ASN A 92 -11.24 -3.08 -11.45
C ASN A 92 -10.89 -3.89 -10.21
N ILE A 93 -10.64 -3.22 -9.08
CA ILE A 93 -10.26 -3.87 -7.83
C ILE A 93 -11.34 -3.60 -6.79
N ARG A 94 -11.79 -4.65 -6.14
CA ARG A 94 -12.77 -4.54 -5.07
C ARG A 94 -12.12 -3.84 -3.87
N HIS A 95 -12.66 -2.68 -3.50
CA HIS A 95 -12.15 -1.86 -2.42
C HIS A 95 -13.26 -1.10 -1.72
N LYS A 96 -12.95 -0.53 -0.56
CA LYS A 96 -13.85 0.35 0.18
C LYS A 96 -13.11 1.65 0.46
N VAL A 97 -13.76 2.77 0.19
CA VAL A 97 -13.22 4.10 0.55
C VAL A 97 -13.73 4.44 1.93
N LEU A 98 -12.81 4.71 2.86
CA LEU A 98 -13.15 5.06 4.23
C LEU A 98 -13.65 6.50 4.32
N ALA A 99 -14.20 6.87 5.50
CA ALA A 99 -14.70 8.22 5.73
C ALA A 99 -13.65 9.30 5.48
N GLU A 100 -12.37 9.00 5.73
CA GLU A 100 -11.25 9.91 5.53
C GLU A 100 -10.85 10.04 4.06
N GLY A 101 -11.47 9.28 3.16
CA GLY A 101 -11.21 9.34 1.72
C GLY A 101 -10.12 8.40 1.21
N VAL A 102 -9.45 7.67 2.09
CA VAL A 102 -8.42 6.69 1.69
C VAL A 102 -9.05 5.30 1.52
N PRO A 103 -8.59 4.51 0.53
CA PRO A 103 -9.17 3.19 0.26
C PRO A 103 -8.53 2.07 1.07
N VAL A 104 -9.29 0.99 1.29
CA VAL A 104 -8.75 -0.30 1.73
C VAL A 104 -9.11 -1.35 0.69
N ILE A 105 -8.21 -2.29 0.45
CA ILE A 105 -8.43 -3.35 -0.52
C ILE A 105 -9.26 -4.45 0.11
N LYS A 106 -10.32 -4.86 -0.58
CA LYS A 106 -11.24 -5.92 -0.13
C LYS A 106 -10.89 -7.28 -0.70
N GLU A 107 -10.14 -7.32 -1.79
CA GLU A 107 -9.91 -8.53 -2.53
C GLU A 107 -8.72 -9.29 -1.96
N ASN A 108 -8.97 -10.48 -1.42
CA ASN A 108 -7.96 -11.38 -0.88
C ASN A 108 -7.02 -10.76 0.16
N THR A 109 -7.53 -9.86 0.98
CA THR A 109 -6.77 -9.31 2.10
C THR A 109 -7.05 -10.07 3.38
N CYS A 110 -6.03 -10.19 4.22
CA CYS A 110 -6.19 -10.76 5.56
C CYS A 110 -6.83 -9.74 6.49
N CYS A 111 -6.34 -8.50 6.46
CA CYS A 111 -6.81 -7.42 7.33
C CYS A 111 -6.33 -6.08 6.79
N TRP A 112 -6.85 -5.00 7.38
CA TRP A 112 -6.42 -3.64 7.05
C TRP A 112 -6.49 -2.76 8.29
N PHE A 113 -5.77 -1.64 8.25
CA PHE A 113 -5.85 -0.59 9.29
C PHE A 113 -5.49 0.78 8.70
N LEU A 114 -5.89 1.81 9.40
CA LEU A 114 -5.66 3.22 9.04
C LEU A 114 -4.48 3.81 9.85
#